data_f6004651dbd1e89dcfb17fb1abd769d9
#
_entry.id   f6004651dbd1e89dcfb17fb1abd769d9
#
_cell.length_a   1.000
_cell.length_b   1.000
_cell.length_c   1.000
_cell.angle_alpha   90.00
_cell.angle_beta   90.00
_cell.angle_gamma   90.00
#
_symmetry.space_group_name_H-M   'P 1'
#
loop_
_entity.id
_entity.type
_entity.pdbx_description
1 polymer ?
#
loop_
_entity_poly.entity_id
_entity_poly.type
_entity_poly.pdbx_seq_one_letter_code
_entity_poly.pdbx_strand_id
1 'polypeptide(L)'
;MIKKKDFCGFDEDFAVAYNDVDLCFSLLEKGLYNVCLNNISLLHYESVSRGDDRKSDEKLLRLYKERMKLDSKYRNYISNDLYYNTNLTQHKADFSIEVLNRVFASEPFKQIKNVDRYIDSNIEFAVEYIHYRDFITIGGYAYREMGGYCKINLLLFTDENALVFETDMEQRFDLAKIKNKNIPLCGFKCRIDNEIVDKGQYEIGILLTSSMGAKHIVRTGYTINITV
;
A
#
# COMPACT_ATOMS: atom_id res chain seq x y z
N MET A 1 -5.04 -12.72 27.09
CA MET A 1 -4.67 -12.46 28.52
C MET A 1 -3.24 -11.96 28.54
N ILE A 2 -2.97 -10.82 29.16
CA ILE A 2 -1.63 -10.20 29.23
C ILE A 2 -1.21 -10.18 30.71
N LYS A 3 0.05 -10.46 31.00
CA LYS A 3 0.57 -10.30 32.35
C LYS A 3 0.61 -8.81 32.73
N LYS A 4 0.15 -8.45 33.93
CA LYS A 4 0.05 -7.04 34.38
C LYS A 4 1.36 -6.26 34.20
N LYS A 5 2.51 -6.91 34.44
CA LYS A 5 3.84 -6.27 34.29
C LYS A 5 4.22 -5.91 32.85
N ASP A 6 3.60 -6.55 31.85
CA ASP A 6 3.90 -6.40 30.44
C ASP A 6 2.89 -5.47 29.74
N PHE A 7 1.78 -5.15 30.42
CA PHE A 7 0.74 -4.26 29.92
C PHE A 7 1.09 -2.79 30.19
N CYS A 8 1.26 -2.02 29.11
CA CYS A 8 1.62 -0.60 29.17
C CYS A 8 0.43 0.35 28.94
N GLY A 9 -0.78 -0.18 28.87
CA GLY A 9 -1.96 0.59 28.46
C GLY A 9 -2.20 0.51 26.95
N PHE A 10 -3.27 1.14 26.52
CA PHE A 10 -3.58 1.37 25.13
C PHE A 10 -3.02 2.73 24.71
N ASP A 11 -2.60 2.85 23.44
CA ASP A 11 -2.21 4.11 22.85
C ASP A 11 -3.49 4.93 22.56
N GLU A 12 -3.66 6.06 23.26
CA GLU A 12 -4.85 6.92 23.16
C GLU A 12 -5.03 7.58 21.79
N ASP A 13 -3.99 7.57 21.00
CA ASP A 13 -4.04 8.06 19.63
C ASP A 13 -4.83 7.12 18.68
N PHE A 14 -5.09 5.88 19.12
CA PHE A 14 -6.04 4.97 18.48
C PHE A 14 -7.37 4.99 19.23
N ALA A 15 -8.11 6.06 19.06
CA ALA A 15 -9.30 6.34 19.87
C ALA A 15 -10.42 5.31 19.69
N VAL A 16 -10.51 4.66 18.52
CA VAL A 16 -11.64 3.77 18.20
C VAL A 16 -11.23 2.47 17.54
N ALA A 17 -10.32 2.51 16.55
CA ALA A 17 -9.89 1.33 15.83
C ALA A 17 -8.40 1.05 16.06
N TYR A 18 -8.00 -0.20 15.86
CA TYR A 18 -6.60 -0.66 15.90
C TYR A 18 -5.87 -0.55 17.23
N ASN A 19 -6.51 -0.14 18.33
CA ASN A 19 -5.89 -0.09 19.65
C ASN A 19 -5.49 -1.48 20.18
N ASP A 20 -6.26 -2.51 19.86
CA ASP A 20 -5.96 -3.90 20.13
C ASP A 20 -4.81 -4.43 19.26
N VAL A 21 -4.78 -4.04 18.00
CA VAL A 21 -3.70 -4.39 17.04
C VAL A 21 -2.40 -3.69 17.44
N ASP A 22 -2.45 -2.40 17.79
CA ASP A 22 -1.31 -1.65 18.31
C ASP A 22 -0.72 -2.32 19.55
N LEU A 23 -1.58 -2.72 20.49
CA LEU A 23 -1.13 -3.45 21.68
C LEU A 23 -0.42 -4.75 21.31
N CYS A 24 -0.96 -5.53 20.38
CA CYS A 24 -0.33 -6.76 19.89
C CYS A 24 1.06 -6.52 19.29
N PHE A 25 1.22 -5.51 18.46
CA PHE A 25 2.53 -5.16 17.89
C PHE A 25 3.49 -4.61 18.96
N SER A 26 3.02 -3.82 19.91
CA SER A 26 3.86 -3.30 20.99
C SER A 26 4.43 -4.43 21.88
N LEU A 27 3.68 -5.52 22.04
CA LEU A 27 4.17 -6.71 22.74
C LEU A 27 5.22 -7.46 21.92
N LEU A 28 5.06 -7.55 20.59
CA LEU A 28 6.07 -8.13 19.70
C LEU A 28 7.37 -7.35 19.74
N GLU A 29 7.35 -6.02 19.77
CA GLU A 29 8.54 -5.17 19.92
C GLU A 29 9.30 -5.42 21.23
N LYS A 30 8.59 -5.87 22.27
CA LYS A 30 9.19 -6.28 23.55
C LYS A 30 9.70 -7.72 23.55
N GLY A 31 9.68 -8.40 22.41
CA GLY A 31 10.08 -9.81 22.28
C GLY A 31 9.07 -10.79 22.87
N LEU A 32 7.81 -10.38 23.04
CA LEU A 32 6.73 -11.23 23.52
C LEU A 32 5.92 -11.75 22.32
N TYR A 33 5.26 -12.89 22.51
CA TYR A 33 4.45 -13.50 21.46
C TYR A 33 2.96 -13.35 21.72
N ASN A 34 2.20 -13.07 20.67
CA ASN A 34 0.74 -13.20 20.71
C ASN A 34 0.36 -14.65 20.41
N VAL A 35 -0.49 -15.23 21.25
CA VAL A 35 -0.91 -16.63 21.13
C VAL A 35 -2.42 -16.71 20.96
N CYS A 36 -2.87 -17.37 19.90
CA CYS A 36 -4.27 -17.69 19.69
C CYS A 36 -4.59 -19.04 20.35
N LEU A 37 -5.60 -19.05 21.21
CA LEU A 37 -6.07 -20.26 21.88
C LEU A 37 -7.29 -20.82 21.13
N ASN A 38 -7.07 -21.83 20.32
CA ASN A 38 -8.11 -22.42 19.47
C ASN A 38 -9.20 -23.21 20.21
N ASN A 39 -8.97 -23.51 21.50
CA ASN A 39 -9.91 -24.24 22.36
C ASN A 39 -10.81 -23.33 23.20
N ILE A 40 -10.72 -22.02 22.99
CA ILE A 40 -11.54 -21.02 23.69
C ILE A 40 -12.36 -20.26 22.66
N SER A 41 -13.67 -20.21 22.83
CA SER A 41 -14.57 -19.41 21.99
C SER A 41 -15.21 -18.31 22.83
N LEU A 42 -15.18 -17.10 22.30
CA LEU A 42 -15.87 -15.93 22.84
C LEU A 42 -16.85 -15.41 21.79
N LEU A 43 -18.04 -15.04 22.24
CA LEU A 43 -19.03 -14.39 21.36
C LEU A 43 -18.78 -12.89 21.38
N HIS A 44 -18.53 -12.32 20.20
CA HIS A 44 -18.40 -10.89 20.00
C HIS A 44 -19.60 -10.38 19.17
N TYR A 45 -20.44 -9.59 19.81
CA TYR A 45 -21.59 -8.95 19.14
C TYR A 45 -21.11 -7.67 18.47
N GLU A 46 -20.73 -7.77 17.19
CA GLU A 46 -20.27 -6.61 16.45
C GLU A 46 -21.38 -5.58 16.23
N SER A 47 -20.98 -4.29 16.22
CA SER A 47 -21.81 -3.14 15.84
C SER A 47 -23.04 -2.84 16.72
N VAL A 48 -23.27 -3.57 17.81
CA VAL A 48 -24.44 -3.36 18.67
C VAL A 48 -24.40 -2.00 19.37
N SER A 49 -23.23 -1.54 19.77
CA SER A 49 -23.09 -0.29 20.52
C SER A 49 -22.70 0.93 19.69
N ARG A 50 -22.04 0.76 18.54
CA ARG A 50 -21.48 1.87 17.74
C ARG A 50 -22.11 2.06 16.37
N GLY A 51 -22.86 1.07 15.88
CA GLY A 51 -23.33 1.04 14.50
C GLY A 51 -22.18 0.82 13.50
N ASP A 52 -22.46 0.95 12.22
CA ASP A 52 -21.48 0.75 11.14
C ASP A 52 -20.68 2.04 10.91
N ASP A 53 -19.39 2.00 11.21
CA ASP A 53 -18.48 3.15 11.03
C ASP A 53 -18.32 3.56 9.55
N ARG A 54 -18.67 2.67 8.61
CA ARG A 54 -18.62 2.93 7.17
C ARG A 54 -19.75 3.81 6.64
N LYS A 55 -20.71 4.18 7.49
CA LYS A 55 -21.88 4.99 7.11
C LYS A 55 -21.69 6.49 7.29
N SER A 56 -20.55 6.95 7.80
CA SER A 56 -20.27 8.37 8.03
C SER A 56 -18.90 8.72 7.49
N ASP A 57 -18.82 9.79 6.70
CA ASP A 57 -17.55 10.24 6.09
C ASP A 57 -16.52 10.67 7.16
N GLU A 58 -16.97 11.27 8.27
CA GLU A 58 -16.09 11.62 9.40
C GLU A 58 -15.49 10.37 10.05
N LYS A 59 -16.30 9.33 10.24
CA LYS A 59 -15.86 8.07 10.82
C LYS A 59 -14.92 7.32 9.88
N LEU A 60 -15.19 7.35 8.57
CA LEU A 60 -14.29 6.80 7.55
C LEU A 60 -12.94 7.51 7.52
N LEU A 61 -12.95 8.85 7.57
CA LEU A 61 -11.72 9.63 7.60
C LEU A 61 -10.89 9.36 8.86
N ARG A 62 -11.54 9.21 10.02
CA ARG A 62 -10.88 8.82 11.26
C ARG A 62 -10.27 7.43 11.14
N LEU A 63 -11.04 6.44 10.69
CA LEU A 63 -10.57 5.07 10.50
C LEU A 63 -9.36 5.02 9.56
N TYR A 64 -9.39 5.81 8.49
CA TYR A 64 -8.28 5.94 7.56
C TYR A 64 -7.03 6.54 8.24
N LYS A 65 -7.19 7.60 9.03
CA LYS A 65 -6.06 8.22 9.77
C LYS A 65 -5.45 7.25 10.77
N GLU A 66 -6.27 6.53 11.54
CA GLU A 66 -5.81 5.53 12.50
C GLU A 66 -5.09 4.38 11.77
N ARG A 67 -5.59 3.95 10.60
CA ARG A 67 -4.92 2.96 9.76
C ARG A 67 -3.55 3.44 9.28
N MET A 68 -3.46 4.64 8.72
CA MET A 68 -2.20 5.21 8.24
C MET A 68 -1.18 5.35 9.36
N LYS A 69 -1.64 5.69 10.57
CA LYS A 69 -0.79 5.75 11.76
C LYS A 69 -0.23 4.37 12.11
N LEU A 70 -1.08 3.34 12.14
CA LEU A 70 -0.67 1.96 12.41
C LEU A 70 0.36 1.49 11.37
N ASP A 71 0.08 1.70 10.09
CA ASP A 71 0.94 1.31 8.97
C ASP A 71 2.31 2.02 9.04
N SER A 72 2.34 3.28 9.47
CA SER A 72 3.58 4.03 9.68
C SER A 72 4.38 3.51 10.88
N LYS A 73 3.70 3.24 12.00
CA LYS A 73 4.31 2.81 13.27
C LYS A 73 4.91 1.40 13.17
N TYR A 74 4.21 0.49 12.48
CA TYR A 74 4.57 -0.93 12.44
C TYR A 74 4.83 -1.46 11.02
N ARG A 75 5.35 -0.60 10.14
CA ARG A 75 5.59 -0.94 8.72
C ARG A 75 6.30 -2.28 8.53
N ASN A 76 7.36 -2.54 9.30
CA ASN A 76 8.14 -3.77 9.16
C ASN A 76 7.34 -5.03 9.50
N TYR A 77 6.47 -4.98 10.50
CA TYR A 77 5.62 -6.12 10.88
C TYR A 77 4.48 -6.33 9.90
N ILE A 78 3.88 -5.25 9.40
CA ILE A 78 2.76 -5.30 8.46
C ILE A 78 3.24 -5.80 7.10
N SER A 79 4.42 -5.36 6.64
CA SER A 79 4.99 -5.79 5.36
C SER A 79 5.55 -7.21 5.39
N ASN A 80 5.99 -7.68 6.56
CA ASN A 80 6.62 -8.99 6.75
C ASN A 80 5.97 -9.72 7.92
N ASP A 81 4.67 -10.01 7.83
CA ASP A 81 3.97 -10.79 8.84
C ASP A 81 4.56 -12.20 8.92
N LEU A 82 5.26 -12.48 10.00
CA LEU A 82 5.94 -13.76 10.26
C LEU A 82 4.97 -14.95 10.38
N TYR A 83 3.71 -14.68 10.67
CA TYR A 83 2.68 -15.69 10.91
C TYR A 83 1.73 -15.88 9.74
N TYR A 84 1.73 -14.95 8.77
CA TYR A 84 0.87 -15.05 7.60
C TYR A 84 1.52 -15.95 6.55
N ASN A 85 0.75 -16.88 6.01
CA ASN A 85 1.25 -17.78 4.96
C ASN A 85 1.54 -16.99 3.68
N THR A 86 2.77 -17.05 3.21
CA THR A 86 3.23 -16.30 2.02
C THR A 86 2.53 -16.69 0.73
N ASN A 87 1.86 -17.84 0.69
CA ASN A 87 1.08 -18.29 -0.46
C ASN A 87 -0.36 -17.71 -0.46
N LEU A 88 -0.76 -17.01 0.58
CA LEU A 88 -2.08 -16.40 0.66
C LEU A 88 -2.01 -14.93 0.29
N THR A 89 -3.08 -14.45 -0.37
CA THR A 89 -3.16 -13.04 -0.78
C THR A 89 -3.29 -12.11 0.43
N GLN A 90 -2.55 -11.01 0.38
CA GLN A 90 -2.72 -9.89 1.32
C GLN A 90 -3.69 -8.81 0.80
N HIS A 91 -4.21 -8.97 -0.42
CA HIS A 91 -5.09 -7.99 -1.06
C HIS A 91 -6.57 -8.19 -0.73
N LYS A 92 -6.92 -9.37 -0.20
CA LYS A 92 -8.29 -9.72 0.18
C LYS A 92 -8.27 -10.37 1.55
N ALA A 93 -9.31 -10.12 2.33
CA ALA A 93 -9.48 -10.73 3.66
C ALA A 93 -10.18 -12.12 3.59
N ASP A 94 -10.01 -12.85 2.50
CA ASP A 94 -10.66 -14.13 2.26
C ASP A 94 -9.72 -15.34 2.33
N PHE A 95 -8.45 -15.09 2.68
CA PHE A 95 -7.39 -16.12 2.73
C PHE A 95 -7.26 -16.92 1.43
N SER A 96 -7.67 -16.36 0.30
CA SER A 96 -7.47 -17.00 -1.00
C SER A 96 -5.98 -17.15 -1.27
N ILE A 97 -5.63 -18.17 -2.03
CA ILE A 97 -4.27 -18.36 -2.50
C ILE A 97 -3.90 -17.12 -3.31
N GLU A 98 -2.74 -16.53 -2.98
CA GLU A 98 -2.15 -15.54 -3.88
C GLU A 98 -1.96 -16.28 -5.21
N VAL A 99 -2.93 -16.13 -6.09
CA VAL A 99 -2.72 -16.52 -7.46
C VAL A 99 -1.58 -15.63 -7.90
N LEU A 100 -0.39 -16.21 -7.89
CA LEU A 100 0.69 -15.74 -8.71
C LEU A 100 0.11 -15.75 -10.14
N ASN A 101 -0.71 -14.78 -10.45
CA ASN A 101 -0.68 -14.29 -11.80
C ASN A 101 0.82 -14.09 -11.99
N ARG A 102 1.41 -15.00 -12.75
CA ARG A 102 2.72 -14.79 -13.33
C ARG A 102 2.59 -13.61 -14.29
N VAL A 103 2.23 -12.48 -13.73
CA VAL A 103 2.69 -11.22 -14.23
C VAL A 103 4.16 -11.33 -13.95
N PHE A 104 4.86 -11.75 -14.98
CA PHE A 104 6.31 -11.73 -15.03
C PHE A 104 6.73 -10.44 -14.38
N ALA A 105 7.68 -10.50 -13.46
CA ALA A 105 8.25 -9.30 -12.90
C ALA A 105 8.49 -8.37 -14.07
N SER A 106 7.95 -7.16 -14.00
CA SER A 106 7.98 -6.27 -15.15
C SER A 106 9.44 -5.94 -15.40
N GLU A 107 9.97 -6.41 -16.49
CA GLU A 107 11.22 -5.86 -17.00
C GLU A 107 10.99 -4.38 -17.36
N PRO A 108 11.99 -3.52 -17.19
CA PRO A 108 11.88 -2.16 -17.68
C PRO A 108 11.73 -2.21 -19.21
N PHE A 109 10.51 -2.02 -19.70
CA PHE A 109 10.24 -2.10 -21.14
C PHE A 109 10.68 -0.86 -21.90
N LYS A 110 11.00 0.22 -21.19
CA LYS A 110 11.37 1.50 -21.77
C LYS A 110 12.18 2.36 -20.79
N GLN A 111 13.00 3.23 -21.34
CA GLN A 111 13.62 4.34 -20.64
C GLN A 111 13.07 5.66 -21.12
N ILE A 112 12.72 6.55 -20.22
CA ILE A 112 12.37 7.94 -20.53
C ILE A 112 13.57 8.81 -20.23
N LYS A 113 13.98 9.61 -21.22
CA LYS A 113 15.03 10.62 -21.11
C LYS A 113 14.41 12.00 -20.88
N ASN A 114 15.14 12.88 -20.20
CA ASN A 114 14.70 14.26 -19.91
C ASN A 114 13.33 14.30 -19.25
N VAL A 115 13.16 13.58 -18.17
CA VAL A 115 11.89 13.40 -17.46
C VAL A 115 11.25 14.71 -16.99
N ASP A 116 12.06 15.73 -16.72
CA ASP A 116 11.61 17.04 -16.22
C ASP A 116 10.58 17.73 -17.15
N ARG A 117 10.61 17.41 -18.45
CA ARG A 117 9.64 17.91 -19.43
C ARG A 117 8.20 17.45 -19.18
N TYR A 118 8.03 16.40 -18.42
CA TYR A 118 6.75 15.72 -18.18
C TYR A 118 6.27 15.88 -16.75
N ILE A 119 7.02 16.57 -15.88
CA ILE A 119 6.63 16.76 -14.48
C ILE A 119 5.34 17.54 -14.41
N ASP A 120 4.37 17.01 -13.69
CA ASP A 120 3.05 17.60 -13.48
C ASP A 120 2.66 17.50 -12.00
N SER A 121 2.57 18.66 -11.36
CA SER A 121 2.16 18.77 -9.95
C SER A 121 0.66 18.56 -9.71
N ASN A 122 -0.16 18.43 -10.77
CA ASN A 122 -1.59 18.21 -10.66
C ASN A 122 -1.97 16.72 -10.59
N ILE A 123 -0.98 15.84 -10.44
CA ILE A 123 -1.24 14.42 -10.20
C ILE A 123 -1.45 14.21 -8.70
N GLU A 124 -2.63 13.72 -8.34
CA GLU A 124 -2.87 13.19 -7.00
C GLU A 124 -2.45 11.72 -6.97
N PHE A 125 -1.71 11.33 -5.95
CA PHE A 125 -1.22 9.97 -5.80
C PHE A 125 -1.02 9.59 -4.33
N ALA A 126 -0.95 8.28 -4.09
CA ALA A 126 -0.33 7.71 -2.91
C ALA A 126 0.36 6.40 -3.27
N VAL A 127 1.54 6.19 -2.69
CA VAL A 127 2.17 4.87 -2.60
C VAL A 127 1.72 4.25 -1.29
N GLU A 128 0.82 3.28 -1.37
CA GLU A 128 0.16 2.70 -0.20
C GLU A 128 1.00 1.61 0.44
N TYR A 129 1.77 0.87 -0.37
CA TYR A 129 2.67 -0.15 0.14
C TYR A 129 3.88 -0.37 -0.76
N ILE A 130 4.98 -0.78 -0.14
CA ILE A 130 6.20 -1.28 -0.77
C ILE A 130 6.59 -2.56 -0.02
N HIS A 131 6.50 -3.71 -0.67
CA HIS A 131 6.85 -4.99 -0.09
C HIS A 131 8.13 -5.53 -0.71
N TYR A 132 9.05 -5.97 0.14
CA TYR A 132 10.32 -6.59 -0.25
C TYR A 132 10.24 -8.09 0.06
N ARG A 133 10.12 -8.91 -0.96
CA ARG A 133 10.18 -10.38 -0.91
C ARG A 133 11.04 -10.86 -2.08
N ASP A 134 10.64 -11.94 -2.73
CA ASP A 134 11.27 -12.42 -3.97
C ASP A 134 11.26 -11.32 -5.06
N PHE A 135 10.28 -10.43 -5.00
CA PHE A 135 10.12 -9.26 -5.85
C PHE A 135 9.83 -8.02 -4.99
N ILE A 136 10.22 -6.85 -5.48
CA ILE A 136 9.73 -5.59 -4.92
C ILE A 136 8.33 -5.36 -5.50
N THR A 137 7.32 -5.37 -4.63
CA THR A 137 5.95 -5.07 -5.04
C THR A 137 5.56 -3.69 -4.53
N ILE A 138 5.13 -2.83 -5.43
CA ILE A 138 4.74 -1.45 -5.14
C ILE A 138 3.30 -1.24 -5.60
N GLY A 139 2.47 -0.70 -4.74
CA GLY A 139 1.10 -0.40 -5.11
C GLY A 139 0.57 0.88 -4.47
N GLY A 140 -0.51 1.37 -5.06
CA GLY A 140 -1.13 2.60 -4.65
C GLY A 140 -2.14 3.10 -5.66
N TYR A 141 -2.30 4.42 -5.74
CA TYR A 141 -3.16 5.04 -6.74
C TYR A 141 -2.54 6.31 -7.30
N ALA A 142 -2.94 6.67 -8.51
CA ALA A 142 -2.63 7.95 -9.10
C ALA A 142 -3.71 8.37 -10.10
N TYR A 143 -4.07 9.64 -10.08
CA TYR A 143 -4.99 10.22 -11.05
C TYR A 143 -4.73 11.72 -11.23
N ARG A 144 -5.28 12.25 -12.30
CA ARG A 144 -5.25 13.67 -12.61
C ARG A 144 -6.69 14.17 -12.79
N GLU A 145 -7.04 15.29 -12.17
CA GLU A 145 -8.42 15.80 -12.21
C GLU A 145 -8.88 16.19 -13.60
N MET A 146 -7.98 16.75 -14.38
CA MET A 146 -8.26 17.20 -15.74
C MET A 146 -7.47 16.39 -16.75
N GLY A 147 -8.19 15.81 -17.72
CA GLY A 147 -7.62 15.00 -18.77
C GLY A 147 -7.65 13.50 -18.46
N GLY A 148 -8.36 12.75 -19.30
CA GLY A 148 -8.41 11.30 -19.20
C GLY A 148 -7.03 10.68 -19.42
N TYR A 149 -6.67 9.70 -18.64
CA TYR A 149 -5.51 8.83 -18.84
C TYR A 149 -5.99 7.39 -19.01
N CYS A 150 -5.21 6.61 -19.74
CA CYS A 150 -5.55 5.21 -20.01
C CYS A 150 -4.52 4.23 -19.43
N LYS A 151 -3.36 4.73 -18.97
CA LYS A 151 -2.30 3.88 -18.46
C LYS A 151 -1.55 4.56 -17.32
N ILE A 152 -1.29 3.79 -16.28
CA ILE A 152 -0.38 4.13 -15.18
C ILE A 152 0.85 3.24 -15.35
N ASN A 153 2.04 3.83 -15.22
CA ASN A 153 3.29 3.08 -15.16
C ASN A 153 4.08 3.53 -13.95
N LEU A 154 4.87 2.62 -13.39
CA LEU A 154 5.83 2.94 -12.34
C LEU A 154 7.15 3.36 -12.98
N LEU A 155 7.80 4.32 -12.36
CA LEU A 155 9.13 4.79 -12.76
C LEU A 155 10.14 4.52 -11.65
N LEU A 156 11.36 4.16 -12.04
CA LEU A 156 12.53 4.23 -11.18
C LEU A 156 13.49 5.25 -11.79
N PHE A 157 13.74 6.32 -11.05
CA PHE A 157 14.61 7.39 -11.51
C PHE A 157 16.08 7.03 -11.36
N THR A 158 16.84 7.29 -12.42
CA THR A 158 18.28 7.28 -12.48
C THR A 158 18.72 8.65 -12.97
N ASP A 159 19.34 9.46 -12.14
CA ASP A 159 19.74 10.85 -12.47
C ASP A 159 18.68 11.59 -13.32
N GLU A 160 18.96 11.83 -14.62
CA GLU A 160 18.06 12.52 -15.55
C GLU A 160 17.07 11.61 -16.29
N ASN A 161 17.16 10.30 -16.10
CA ASN A 161 16.36 9.32 -16.82
C ASN A 161 15.46 8.54 -15.85
N ALA A 162 14.51 7.79 -16.39
CA ALA A 162 13.71 6.86 -15.61
C ALA A 162 13.48 5.56 -16.37
N LEU A 163 13.63 4.44 -15.67
CA LEU A 163 13.17 3.13 -16.11
C LEU A 163 11.66 3.06 -15.96
N VAL A 164 10.97 2.53 -16.94
CA VAL A 164 9.50 2.45 -16.98
C VAL A 164 9.06 1.02 -16.84
N PHE A 165 8.23 0.76 -15.84
CA PHE A 165 7.65 -0.55 -15.57
C PHE A 165 6.16 -0.56 -15.83
N GLU A 166 5.66 -1.66 -16.38
CA GLU A 166 4.23 -1.86 -16.50
C GLU A 166 3.59 -2.07 -15.15
N THR A 167 2.33 -1.67 -15.01
CA THR A 167 1.53 -1.89 -13.82
C THR A 167 0.23 -2.56 -14.18
N ASP A 168 -0.27 -3.39 -13.27
CA ASP A 168 -1.65 -3.82 -13.28
C ASP A 168 -2.50 -2.69 -12.72
N MET A 169 -3.50 -2.26 -13.50
CA MET A 169 -4.42 -1.20 -13.09
C MET A 169 -5.62 -1.79 -12.36
N GLU A 170 -6.00 -1.16 -11.25
CA GLU A 170 -7.09 -1.61 -10.39
C GLU A 170 -8.18 -0.55 -10.24
N GLN A 171 -9.42 -1.01 -10.08
CA GLN A 171 -10.54 -0.11 -9.78
C GLN A 171 -10.53 0.26 -8.29
N ARG A 172 -10.68 1.55 -8.00
CA ARG A 172 -10.65 2.12 -6.66
C ARG A 172 -11.99 2.81 -6.35
N PHE A 173 -13.01 1.98 -6.14
CA PHE A 173 -14.35 2.47 -5.77
C PHE A 173 -14.38 3.18 -4.42
N ASP A 174 -13.45 2.85 -3.53
CA ASP A 174 -13.24 3.53 -2.25
C ASP A 174 -12.88 5.01 -2.46
N LEU A 175 -11.93 5.30 -3.33
CA LEU A 175 -11.51 6.67 -3.65
C LEU A 175 -12.60 7.45 -4.39
N ALA A 176 -13.28 6.82 -5.34
CA ALA A 176 -14.38 7.44 -6.06
C ALA A 176 -15.48 7.89 -5.10
N LYS A 177 -15.78 7.08 -4.07
CA LYS A 177 -16.77 7.39 -3.05
C LYS A 177 -16.32 8.49 -2.10
N ILE A 178 -15.07 8.43 -1.61
CA ILE A 178 -14.50 9.41 -0.66
C ILE A 178 -14.39 10.80 -1.30
N LYS A 179 -13.97 10.84 -2.57
CA LYS A 179 -13.72 12.10 -3.28
C LYS A 179 -14.92 12.61 -4.07
N ASN A 180 -16.01 11.86 -4.09
CA ASN A 180 -17.23 12.16 -4.86
C ASN A 180 -16.92 12.46 -6.35
N LYS A 181 -15.95 11.72 -6.93
CA LYS A 181 -15.46 11.89 -8.29
C LYS A 181 -15.50 10.55 -9.04
N ASN A 182 -15.77 10.63 -10.33
CA ASN A 182 -15.70 9.44 -11.20
C ASN A 182 -14.24 9.17 -11.63
N ILE A 183 -13.49 8.48 -10.78
CA ILE A 183 -12.09 8.05 -11.02
C ILE A 183 -11.98 6.53 -10.89
N PRO A 184 -12.60 5.78 -11.81
CA PRO A 184 -12.82 4.34 -11.56
C PRO A 184 -11.54 3.51 -11.61
N LEU A 185 -10.57 3.84 -12.47
CA LEU A 185 -9.40 3.01 -12.75
C LEU A 185 -8.12 3.77 -12.42
N CYS A 186 -7.85 4.00 -11.14
CA CYS A 186 -6.72 4.78 -10.68
C CYS A 186 -5.75 4.04 -9.75
N GLY A 187 -6.08 2.82 -9.35
CA GLY A 187 -5.17 1.96 -8.60
C GLY A 187 -4.10 1.35 -9.52
N PHE A 188 -2.93 1.09 -8.96
CA PHE A 188 -1.86 0.39 -9.67
C PHE A 188 -1.12 -0.55 -8.75
N LYS A 189 -0.60 -1.63 -9.34
CA LYS A 189 0.32 -2.57 -8.71
C LYS A 189 1.46 -2.87 -9.69
N CYS A 190 2.69 -2.79 -9.23
CA CYS A 190 3.89 -3.13 -9.99
C CYS A 190 4.71 -4.15 -9.22
N ARG A 191 5.30 -5.11 -9.95
CA ARG A 191 6.29 -6.03 -9.42
C ARG A 191 7.60 -5.82 -10.16
N ILE A 192 8.67 -5.60 -9.42
CA ILE A 192 10.02 -5.41 -9.95
C ILE A 192 10.86 -6.58 -9.50
N ASP A 193 11.52 -7.23 -10.46
CA ASP A 193 12.50 -8.25 -10.18
C ASP A 193 13.81 -7.61 -9.74
N ASN A 194 14.31 -8.04 -8.59
CA ASN A 194 15.55 -7.52 -8.04
C ASN A 194 16.77 -7.87 -8.91
N GLU A 195 16.68 -8.95 -9.72
CA GLU A 195 17.78 -9.40 -10.57
C GLU A 195 17.88 -8.62 -11.89
N ILE A 196 16.80 -7.92 -12.29
CA ILE A 196 16.73 -7.24 -13.59
C ILE A 196 17.19 -5.78 -13.50
N VAL A 197 17.16 -5.19 -12.32
CA VAL A 197 17.54 -3.79 -12.10
C VAL A 197 18.88 -3.74 -11.37
N ASP A 198 19.76 -2.86 -11.81
CA ASP A 198 21.07 -2.67 -11.20
C ASP A 198 20.93 -2.34 -9.69
N LYS A 199 21.92 -2.77 -8.90
CA LYS A 199 21.98 -2.44 -7.48
C LYS A 199 22.08 -0.94 -7.28
N GLY A 200 21.29 -0.44 -6.37
CA GLY A 200 21.28 1.01 -6.08
C GLY A 200 20.03 1.48 -5.35
N GLN A 201 20.05 2.76 -5.06
CA GLN A 201 18.89 3.46 -4.52
C GLN A 201 18.18 4.19 -5.66
N TYR A 202 16.88 4.00 -5.74
CA TYR A 202 16.03 4.58 -6.77
C TYR A 202 14.88 5.36 -6.14
N GLU A 203 14.61 6.55 -6.66
CA GLU A 203 13.38 7.26 -6.34
C GLU A 203 12.24 6.69 -7.20
N ILE A 204 11.08 6.48 -6.59
CA ILE A 204 9.87 6.04 -7.27
C ILE A 204 9.17 7.23 -7.93
N GLY A 205 8.75 7.06 -9.17
CA GLY A 205 7.85 7.97 -9.84
C GLY A 205 6.64 7.28 -10.42
N ILE A 206 5.66 8.07 -10.82
CA ILE A 206 4.45 7.59 -11.48
C ILE A 206 4.29 8.35 -12.80
N LEU A 207 4.03 7.60 -13.86
CA LEU A 207 3.73 8.12 -15.19
C LEU A 207 2.27 7.84 -15.53
N LEU A 208 1.52 8.88 -15.78
CA LEU A 208 0.20 8.81 -16.40
C LEU A 208 0.33 9.07 -17.89
N THR A 209 -0.25 8.19 -18.70
CA THR A 209 -0.31 8.38 -20.16
C THR A 209 -1.77 8.52 -20.59
N SER A 210 -2.08 9.60 -21.31
CA SER A 210 -3.42 9.82 -21.86
C SER A 210 -3.69 8.93 -23.09
N SER A 211 -4.94 8.81 -23.48
CA SER A 211 -5.34 8.11 -24.71
C SER A 211 -4.72 8.70 -25.98
N MET A 212 -4.35 9.97 -25.94
CA MET A 212 -3.66 10.66 -27.05
C MET A 212 -2.13 10.61 -26.92
N GLY A 213 -1.58 9.86 -25.94
CA GLY A 213 -0.16 9.69 -25.75
C GLY A 213 0.54 10.80 -24.96
N ALA A 214 -0.19 11.79 -24.44
CA ALA A 214 0.39 12.81 -23.57
C ALA A 214 0.86 12.16 -22.26
N LYS A 215 2.05 12.55 -21.81
CA LYS A 215 2.72 12.00 -20.62
C LYS A 215 2.72 13.03 -19.51
N HIS A 216 2.42 12.57 -18.30
CA HIS A 216 2.46 13.36 -17.09
C HIS A 216 3.18 12.54 -16.00
N ILE A 217 4.20 13.10 -15.39
CA ILE A 217 5.05 12.41 -14.41
C ILE A 217 4.98 13.13 -13.08
N VAL A 218 4.93 12.37 -12.00
CA VAL A 218 5.16 12.87 -10.65
C VAL A 218 6.27 12.08 -9.98
N ARG A 219 7.16 12.80 -9.28
CA ARG A 219 8.13 12.23 -8.34
C ARG A 219 7.43 12.02 -7.01
N THR A 220 7.52 10.82 -6.46
CA THR A 220 6.75 10.49 -5.25
C THR A 220 7.47 10.83 -3.95
N GLY A 221 8.79 11.05 -4.01
CA GLY A 221 9.64 11.20 -2.82
C GLY A 221 9.92 9.89 -2.07
N TYR A 222 9.29 8.77 -2.47
CA TYR A 222 9.61 7.45 -1.93
C TYR A 222 10.82 6.86 -2.64
N THR A 223 11.66 6.16 -1.89
CA THR A 223 12.83 5.47 -2.44
C THR A 223 12.80 3.99 -2.15
N ILE A 224 13.39 3.20 -3.04
CA ILE A 224 13.65 1.77 -2.84
C ILE A 224 15.15 1.50 -2.95
N ASN A 225 15.62 0.48 -2.23
CA ASN A 225 16.98 -0.01 -2.31
C ASN A 225 16.97 -1.40 -2.95
N ILE A 226 17.72 -1.58 -4.03
CA ILE A 226 17.95 -2.86 -4.69
C ILE A 226 19.33 -3.35 -4.27
N THR A 227 19.37 -4.47 -3.54
CA THR A 227 20.57 -4.94 -2.83
C THR A 227 21.07 -6.34 -3.24
N VAL A 228 20.34 -7.08 -4.06
CA VAL A 228 20.71 -8.46 -4.43
C VAL A 228 21.81 -8.55 -5.46
#